data_4069a39650636fedcc76f57e801f511e
#
_entry.id   4069a39650636fedcc76f57e801f511e
#
_cell.length_a   1.000
_cell.length_b   1.000
_cell.length_c   1.000
_cell.angle_alpha   90.00
_cell.angle_beta   90.00
_cell.angle_gamma   90.00
#
_symmetry.space_group_name_H-M   'P 1'
#
loop_
_entity.id
_entity.type
_entity.pdbx_description
1 polymer ?
#
loop_
_entity_poly.entity_id
_entity_poly.type
_entity_poly.pdbx_seq_one_letter_code
_entity_poly.pdbx_strand_id
1 'polypeptide(L)'
;MMTQETIQHNCDCFKKQMERFIDFSDGKALMVNNGDWLLGLNYVDFLREIGPHFSVNRMLTAECYKQRMEKGLSFLEFNYMLMQSYDFYMLYQKYGCNLQFGGDDQWSNMLGGTELIRRKLGKNACAMTITLLLNSEGKKMGKTQSGAVWLDPNKTSPFDFYQYWRNVADADVLKCIRMLTFLPLEQIDEMDKWEGSQLNQAKEILAYELTALVHGEEEAKKAQEGARALFSAGNAANMPSTTLAAEDFQDGAIDLISLLCKAGLVTSRSEGRRAIEQGGVSVDGEKITDIRYNVKKEDITEEGLIVKRGKKKFMKSAYKKGVTCTDITIVLK
;
A
#
# COMPACT_ATOMS: atom_id res chain seq x y z
N MET A 1 20.01 4.17 -13.37
CA MET A 1 18.84 4.13 -14.28
C MET A 1 18.32 2.72 -14.32
N MET A 2 17.00 2.54 -14.45
CA MET A 2 16.41 1.19 -14.64
C MET A 2 16.74 0.68 -16.04
N THR A 3 16.99 -0.64 -16.15
CA THR A 3 17.15 -1.30 -17.46
C THR A 3 15.79 -1.55 -18.11
N GLN A 4 15.77 -1.87 -19.41
CA GLN A 4 14.52 -2.20 -20.11
C GLN A 4 13.86 -3.46 -19.52
N GLU A 5 14.67 -4.46 -19.13
CA GLU A 5 14.19 -5.68 -18.48
C GLU A 5 13.53 -5.38 -17.14
N THR A 6 14.11 -4.46 -16.35
CA THR A 6 13.53 -4.02 -15.09
C THR A 6 12.19 -3.30 -15.31
N ILE A 7 12.10 -2.46 -16.33
CA ILE A 7 10.87 -1.76 -16.70
C ILE A 7 9.79 -2.75 -17.11
N GLN A 8 10.13 -3.73 -17.99
CA GLN A 8 9.18 -4.75 -18.42
C GLN A 8 8.69 -5.59 -17.24
N HIS A 9 9.59 -6.05 -16.37
CA HIS A 9 9.23 -6.78 -15.16
C HIS A 9 8.25 -5.97 -14.28
N ASN A 10 8.50 -4.68 -14.11
CA ASN A 10 7.61 -3.81 -13.33
C ASN A 10 6.23 -3.65 -14.00
N CYS A 11 6.19 -3.53 -15.33
CA CYS A 11 4.94 -3.47 -16.09
C CYS A 11 4.12 -4.75 -15.88
N ASP A 12 4.76 -5.92 -15.93
CA ASP A 12 4.10 -7.21 -15.72
C ASP A 12 3.56 -7.32 -14.28
N CYS A 13 4.33 -6.87 -13.28
CA CYS A 13 3.89 -6.80 -11.90
C CYS A 13 2.69 -5.86 -11.71
N PHE A 14 2.70 -4.68 -12.34
CA PHE A 14 1.57 -3.75 -12.29
C PHE A 14 0.33 -4.34 -12.93
N LYS A 15 0.47 -4.93 -14.12
CA LYS A 15 -0.66 -5.58 -14.80
C LYS A 15 -1.31 -6.62 -13.91
N LYS A 16 -0.51 -7.54 -13.35
CA LYS A 16 -0.98 -8.58 -12.44
C LYS A 16 -1.73 -8.04 -11.22
N GLN A 17 -1.27 -6.92 -10.64
CA GLN A 17 -1.97 -6.29 -9.52
C GLN A 17 -3.28 -5.63 -9.98
N MET A 18 -3.27 -4.97 -11.13
CA MET A 18 -4.43 -4.26 -11.67
C MET A 18 -5.53 -5.19 -12.19
N GLU A 19 -5.20 -6.41 -12.60
CA GLU A 19 -6.16 -7.45 -13.02
C GLU A 19 -7.24 -7.76 -11.96
N ARG A 20 -7.01 -7.41 -10.71
CA ARG A 20 -8.01 -7.52 -9.63
C ARG A 20 -9.11 -6.46 -9.72
N PHE A 21 -8.84 -5.34 -10.38
CA PHE A 21 -9.74 -4.19 -10.46
C PHE A 21 -10.21 -3.91 -11.88
N ILE A 22 -9.46 -4.36 -12.88
CA ILE A 22 -9.62 -4.04 -14.29
C ILE A 22 -9.61 -5.34 -15.09
N ASP A 23 -10.63 -5.52 -15.91
CA ASP A 23 -10.72 -6.63 -16.85
C ASP A 23 -9.89 -6.33 -18.10
N PHE A 24 -8.76 -7.03 -18.25
CA PHE A 24 -7.87 -6.92 -19.41
C PHE A 24 -8.15 -7.97 -20.50
N SER A 25 -9.29 -8.65 -20.46
CA SER A 25 -9.71 -9.56 -21.54
C SER A 25 -10.00 -8.80 -22.85
N ASP A 26 -10.05 -9.53 -23.94
CA ASP A 26 -10.21 -8.96 -25.29
C ASP A 26 -11.43 -8.04 -25.39
N GLY A 27 -11.19 -6.83 -25.92
CA GLY A 27 -12.22 -5.82 -26.12
C GLY A 27 -12.60 -5.03 -24.87
N LYS A 28 -11.91 -5.26 -23.74
CA LYS A 28 -12.10 -4.53 -22.48
C LYS A 28 -11.02 -3.47 -22.26
N ALA A 29 -10.19 -3.61 -21.25
CA ALA A 29 -9.12 -2.66 -20.98
C ALA A 29 -7.83 -3.04 -21.71
N LEU A 30 -7.03 -2.02 -22.06
CA LEU A 30 -5.71 -2.19 -22.64
C LEU A 30 -4.65 -1.59 -21.69
N MET A 31 -3.57 -2.33 -21.48
CA MET A 31 -2.36 -1.79 -20.88
C MET A 31 -1.33 -1.58 -21.99
N VAL A 32 -0.94 -0.33 -22.22
CA VAL A 32 0.01 0.04 -23.28
C VAL A 32 1.26 0.67 -22.69
N ASN A 33 2.39 0.48 -23.36
CA ASN A 33 3.65 1.07 -22.95
C ASN A 33 3.96 2.27 -23.87
N ASN A 34 4.16 3.46 -23.31
CA ASN A 34 4.48 4.66 -24.07
C ASN A 34 5.88 4.57 -24.73
N GLY A 35 6.74 3.66 -24.30
CA GLY A 35 7.96 3.32 -24.98
C GLY A 35 7.75 2.91 -26.43
N ASP A 36 6.58 2.36 -26.79
CA ASP A 36 6.24 1.94 -28.16
C ASP A 36 6.24 3.09 -29.17
N TRP A 37 6.07 4.31 -28.71
CA TRP A 37 6.11 5.52 -29.57
C TRP A 37 7.17 6.53 -29.15
N LEU A 38 7.61 6.58 -27.89
CA LEU A 38 8.62 7.53 -27.44
C LEU A 38 10.04 7.10 -27.78
N LEU A 39 10.38 5.80 -27.67
CA LEU A 39 11.75 5.31 -27.87
C LEU A 39 12.21 5.40 -29.33
N GLY A 40 11.26 5.37 -30.27
CA GLY A 40 11.57 5.49 -31.70
C GLY A 40 11.54 6.93 -32.23
N LEU A 41 11.28 7.93 -31.40
CA LEU A 41 11.20 9.32 -31.85
C LEU A 41 12.57 9.90 -32.22
N ASN A 42 12.64 10.55 -33.39
CA ASN A 42 13.75 11.45 -33.67
C ASN A 42 13.57 12.75 -32.89
N TYR A 43 14.54 13.13 -32.10
CA TYR A 43 14.47 14.31 -31.23
C TYR A 43 14.23 15.60 -31.98
N VAL A 44 14.91 15.81 -33.11
CA VAL A 44 14.77 17.03 -33.92
C VAL A 44 13.39 17.10 -34.56
N ASP A 45 12.88 15.98 -35.08
CA ASP A 45 11.55 15.92 -35.67
C ASP A 45 10.47 16.15 -34.61
N PHE A 46 10.64 15.57 -33.42
CA PHE A 46 9.74 15.82 -32.28
C PHE A 46 9.70 17.30 -31.90
N LEU A 47 10.87 17.95 -31.76
CA LEU A 47 10.92 19.39 -31.46
C LEU A 47 10.29 20.22 -32.57
N ARG A 48 10.51 19.87 -33.84
CA ARG A 48 9.94 20.61 -34.99
C ARG A 48 8.41 20.49 -35.07
N GLU A 49 7.87 19.29 -34.77
CA GLU A 49 6.44 19.02 -34.95
C GLU A 49 5.60 19.31 -33.71
N ILE A 50 6.16 19.08 -32.54
CA ILE A 50 5.45 19.20 -31.26
C ILE A 50 5.81 20.49 -30.53
N GLY A 51 7.09 20.85 -30.53
CA GLY A 51 7.61 22.02 -29.82
C GLY A 51 6.85 23.34 -30.12
N PRO A 52 6.49 23.67 -31.36
CA PRO A 52 5.76 24.93 -31.66
C PRO A 52 4.37 25.03 -30.98
N HIS A 53 3.82 23.92 -30.52
CA HIS A 53 2.54 23.93 -29.82
C HIS A 53 2.65 24.29 -28.33
N PHE A 54 3.89 24.39 -27.80
CA PHE A 54 4.17 24.68 -26.39
C PHE A 54 4.91 26.00 -26.27
N SER A 55 4.39 26.93 -25.47
CA SER A 55 5.06 28.17 -25.13
C SER A 55 5.79 27.99 -23.78
N VAL A 56 7.10 28.17 -23.78
CA VAL A 56 7.94 28.08 -22.54
C VAL A 56 7.40 29.04 -21.48
N ASN A 57 7.07 30.29 -21.85
CA ASN A 57 6.53 31.24 -20.89
C ASN A 57 5.22 30.77 -20.25
N ARG A 58 4.34 30.15 -21.03
CA ARG A 58 3.08 29.59 -20.52
C ARG A 58 3.35 28.34 -19.64
N MET A 59 4.30 27.49 -20.03
CA MET A 59 4.67 26.33 -19.24
C MET A 59 5.20 26.74 -17.87
N LEU A 60 6.07 27.74 -17.81
CA LEU A 60 6.66 28.24 -16.56
C LEU A 60 5.63 28.85 -15.61
N THR A 61 4.46 29.25 -16.09
CA THR A 61 3.36 29.72 -15.22
C THR A 61 2.55 28.58 -14.59
N ALA A 62 2.73 27.34 -15.05
CA ALA A 62 2.03 26.19 -14.51
C ALA A 62 2.50 25.89 -13.08
N GLU A 63 1.55 25.53 -12.20
CA GLU A 63 1.84 25.32 -10.77
C GLU A 63 2.86 24.22 -10.52
N CYS A 64 2.87 23.17 -11.35
CA CYS A 64 3.85 22.10 -11.27
C CYS A 64 5.31 22.56 -11.46
N TYR A 65 5.52 23.65 -12.21
CA TYR A 65 6.86 24.23 -12.40
C TYR A 65 7.22 25.28 -11.36
N LYS A 66 6.27 26.13 -10.95
CA LYS A 66 6.53 27.17 -9.95
C LYS A 66 7.16 26.62 -8.68
N GLN A 67 6.60 25.55 -8.12
CA GLN A 67 7.11 24.91 -6.89
C GLN A 67 8.50 24.29 -7.08
N ARG A 68 8.87 23.92 -8.31
CA ARG A 68 10.17 23.31 -8.60
C ARG A 68 11.25 24.31 -8.97
N MET A 69 10.88 25.45 -9.52
CA MET A 69 11.85 26.50 -9.90
C MET A 69 12.68 26.98 -8.71
N GLU A 70 12.13 27.01 -7.49
CA GLU A 70 12.84 27.37 -6.27
C GLU A 70 13.92 26.33 -5.88
N LYS A 71 13.72 25.06 -6.25
CA LYS A 71 14.62 23.94 -5.92
C LYS A 71 15.53 23.53 -7.09
N GLY A 72 15.36 24.16 -8.24
CA GLY A 72 15.98 23.78 -9.50
C GLY A 72 15.09 22.85 -10.32
N LEU A 73 14.88 23.22 -11.60
CA LEU A 73 14.10 22.45 -12.58
C LEU A 73 15.06 21.94 -13.65
N SER A 74 15.20 20.61 -13.75
CA SER A 74 16.01 20.01 -14.80
C SER A 74 15.34 20.08 -16.16
N PHE A 75 16.14 20.03 -17.24
CA PHE A 75 15.62 20.01 -18.61
C PHE A 75 14.71 18.80 -18.86
N LEU A 76 15.04 17.65 -18.29
CA LEU A 76 14.22 16.43 -18.37
C LEU A 76 12.83 16.66 -17.73
N GLU A 77 12.78 17.21 -16.52
CA GLU A 77 11.52 17.53 -15.85
C GLU A 77 10.70 18.57 -16.60
N PHE A 78 11.36 19.55 -17.21
CA PHE A 78 10.69 20.53 -18.05
C PHE A 78 10.05 19.90 -19.30
N ASN A 79 10.74 18.95 -19.95
CA ASN A 79 10.22 18.24 -21.11
C ASN A 79 9.16 17.18 -20.79
N TYR A 80 9.00 16.83 -19.50
CA TYR A 80 8.01 15.81 -19.10
C TYR A 80 6.58 16.17 -19.54
N MET A 81 6.21 17.46 -19.47
CA MET A 81 4.91 17.92 -19.96
C MET A 81 4.72 17.66 -21.47
N LEU A 82 5.76 17.86 -22.28
CA LEU A 82 5.69 17.59 -23.72
C LEU A 82 5.52 16.09 -23.98
N MET A 83 6.28 15.25 -23.28
CA MET A 83 6.21 13.81 -23.45
C MET A 83 4.84 13.26 -23.06
N GLN A 84 4.29 13.66 -21.91
CA GLN A 84 2.95 13.23 -21.47
C GLN A 84 1.85 13.76 -22.37
N SER A 85 1.99 14.99 -22.87
CA SER A 85 1.04 15.56 -23.85
C SER A 85 1.06 14.77 -25.16
N TYR A 86 2.23 14.35 -25.59
CA TYR A 86 2.40 13.50 -26.78
C TYR A 86 1.82 12.12 -26.56
N ASP A 87 1.97 11.53 -25.36
CA ASP A 87 1.33 10.26 -25.02
C ASP A 87 -0.18 10.35 -25.20
N PHE A 88 -0.83 11.39 -24.67
CA PHE A 88 -2.28 11.55 -24.81
C PHE A 88 -2.68 11.72 -26.29
N TYR A 89 -1.90 12.48 -27.06
CA TYR A 89 -2.10 12.63 -28.50
C TYR A 89 -1.98 11.28 -29.23
N MET A 90 -1.02 10.44 -28.90
CA MET A 90 -0.84 9.10 -29.48
C MET A 90 -1.95 8.13 -29.08
N LEU A 91 -2.38 8.18 -27.80
CA LEU A 91 -3.51 7.40 -27.29
C LEU A 91 -4.81 7.79 -28.01
N TYR A 92 -5.01 9.08 -28.23
CA TYR A 92 -6.16 9.58 -29.00
C TYR A 92 -6.16 9.01 -30.43
N GLN A 93 -5.03 9.09 -31.13
CA GLN A 93 -4.91 8.63 -32.52
C GLN A 93 -5.02 7.12 -32.67
N LYS A 94 -4.33 6.36 -31.80
CA LYS A 94 -4.26 4.90 -31.91
C LYS A 94 -5.49 4.19 -31.36
N TYR A 95 -6.06 4.72 -30.29
CA TYR A 95 -7.09 4.01 -29.51
C TYR A 95 -8.39 4.82 -29.33
N GLY A 96 -8.48 6.04 -29.87
CA GLY A 96 -9.63 6.91 -29.68
C GLY A 96 -9.80 7.41 -28.24
N CYS A 97 -8.74 7.35 -27.42
CA CYS A 97 -8.76 7.78 -26.04
C CYS A 97 -8.95 9.29 -25.94
N ASN A 98 -10.13 9.75 -25.53
CA ASN A 98 -10.51 11.15 -25.49
C ASN A 98 -10.66 11.73 -24.07
N LEU A 99 -10.38 10.95 -23.03
CA LEU A 99 -10.42 11.36 -21.63
C LEU A 99 -9.20 10.84 -20.89
N GLN A 100 -8.48 11.72 -20.20
CA GLN A 100 -7.35 11.36 -19.33
C GLN A 100 -7.70 11.66 -17.87
N PHE A 101 -7.41 10.68 -16.99
CA PHE A 101 -7.52 10.82 -15.54
C PHE A 101 -6.15 10.92 -14.87
N GLY A 102 -6.08 11.68 -13.79
CA GLY A 102 -4.88 11.75 -12.96
C GLY A 102 -5.14 12.36 -11.59
N GLY A 103 -4.12 12.43 -10.75
CA GLY A 103 -4.16 13.23 -9.54
C GLY A 103 -4.08 14.73 -9.87
N ASP A 104 -4.43 15.60 -8.93
CA ASP A 104 -4.39 17.06 -9.12
C ASP A 104 -3.00 17.55 -9.53
N ASP A 105 -1.95 16.86 -9.11
CA ASP A 105 -0.57 17.15 -9.50
C ASP A 105 -0.28 16.92 -10.99
N GLN A 106 -1.16 16.19 -11.71
CA GLN A 106 -1.04 15.92 -13.16
C GLN A 106 -1.84 16.91 -14.04
N TRP A 107 -2.62 17.81 -13.45
CA TRP A 107 -3.52 18.71 -14.18
C TRP A 107 -2.86 19.43 -15.35
N SER A 108 -1.74 20.09 -15.12
CA SER A 108 -1.04 20.87 -16.16
C SER A 108 -0.53 19.97 -17.30
N ASN A 109 -0.05 18.76 -17.01
CA ASN A 109 0.42 17.81 -18.01
C ASN A 109 -0.73 17.32 -18.89
N MET A 110 -1.88 17.00 -18.28
CA MET A 110 -3.07 16.55 -19.00
C MET A 110 -3.66 17.64 -19.89
N LEU A 111 -3.70 18.89 -19.41
CA LEU A 111 -4.14 20.04 -20.22
C LEU A 111 -3.22 20.28 -21.41
N GLY A 112 -1.91 20.04 -21.28
CA GLY A 112 -0.98 20.09 -22.40
C GLY A 112 -1.39 19.11 -23.50
N GLY A 113 -1.82 17.90 -23.13
CA GLY A 113 -2.31 16.89 -24.07
C GLY A 113 -3.63 17.26 -24.75
N THR A 114 -4.62 17.75 -23.98
CA THR A 114 -5.90 18.21 -24.57
C THR A 114 -5.67 19.34 -25.57
N GLU A 115 -4.78 20.29 -25.25
CA GLU A 115 -4.46 21.42 -26.15
C GLU A 115 -3.67 20.95 -27.39
N LEU A 116 -2.77 19.98 -27.26
CA LEU A 116 -2.04 19.40 -28.38
C LEU A 116 -3.00 18.71 -29.36
N ILE A 117 -3.94 17.91 -28.85
CA ILE A 117 -4.98 17.25 -29.66
C ILE A 117 -5.82 18.30 -30.40
N ARG A 118 -6.26 19.36 -29.70
CA ARG A 118 -7.03 20.44 -30.28
C ARG A 118 -6.27 21.13 -31.42
N ARG A 119 -4.99 21.45 -31.22
CA ARG A 119 -4.17 22.18 -32.21
C ARG A 119 -3.80 21.36 -33.42
N LYS A 120 -3.43 20.07 -33.19
CA LYS A 120 -2.98 19.20 -34.30
C LYS A 120 -4.13 18.53 -35.04
N LEU A 121 -5.20 18.14 -34.37
CA LEU A 121 -6.29 17.36 -34.96
C LEU A 121 -7.60 18.15 -35.14
N GLY A 122 -7.72 19.34 -34.55
CA GLY A 122 -8.98 20.07 -34.50
C GLY A 122 -10.08 19.33 -33.72
N LYS A 123 -9.71 18.45 -32.81
CA LYS A 123 -10.62 17.60 -32.02
C LYS A 123 -10.59 17.99 -30.55
N ASN A 124 -11.63 17.59 -29.82
CA ASN A 124 -11.72 17.81 -28.39
C ASN A 124 -11.32 16.54 -27.61
N ALA A 125 -10.58 16.76 -26.53
CA ALA A 125 -10.30 15.75 -25.52
C ALA A 125 -10.48 16.37 -24.13
N CYS A 126 -10.76 15.55 -23.13
CA CYS A 126 -11.08 15.96 -21.77
C CYS A 126 -9.99 15.49 -20.80
N ALA A 127 -9.84 16.24 -19.71
CA ALA A 127 -9.01 15.82 -18.58
C ALA A 127 -9.85 15.92 -17.29
N MET A 128 -9.64 14.99 -16.38
CA MET A 128 -10.29 14.97 -15.07
C MET A 128 -9.29 14.60 -13.99
N THR A 129 -9.31 15.31 -12.87
CA THR A 129 -8.44 15.01 -11.74
C THR A 129 -9.23 14.52 -10.54
N ILE A 130 -8.55 13.73 -9.73
CA ILE A 130 -9.02 13.28 -8.42
C ILE A 130 -8.05 13.85 -7.39
N THR A 131 -8.60 14.41 -6.30
CA THR A 131 -7.79 14.91 -5.18
C THR A 131 -6.90 13.82 -4.61
N LEU A 132 -5.66 14.18 -4.29
CA LEU A 132 -4.72 13.25 -3.66
C LEU A 132 -5.27 12.76 -2.32
N LEU A 133 -5.12 11.47 -2.06
CA LEU A 133 -5.46 10.88 -0.78
C LEU A 133 -4.42 11.28 0.27
N LEU A 134 -4.74 12.33 1.02
CA LEU A 134 -3.93 12.85 2.11
C LEU A 134 -4.60 12.51 3.44
N ASN A 135 -3.80 12.25 4.48
CA ASN A 135 -4.31 12.18 5.84
C ASN A 135 -4.59 13.59 6.40
N SER A 136 -5.17 13.66 7.59
CA SER A 136 -5.50 14.91 8.30
C SER A 136 -4.27 15.79 8.60
N GLU A 137 -3.05 15.24 8.53
CA GLU A 137 -1.78 15.99 8.64
C GLU A 137 -1.28 16.51 7.28
N GLY A 138 -1.99 16.30 6.19
CA GLY A 138 -1.57 16.69 4.83
C GLY A 138 -0.52 15.77 4.20
N LYS A 139 -0.25 14.61 4.78
CA LYS A 139 0.71 13.62 4.24
C LYS A 139 0.01 12.61 3.33
N LYS A 140 0.67 12.20 2.24
CA LYS A 140 0.16 11.15 1.35
C LYS A 140 -0.06 9.85 2.13
N MET A 141 -1.26 9.26 2.02
CA MET A 141 -1.59 7.96 2.62
C MET A 141 -0.90 6.81 1.88
N GLY A 142 -0.88 5.62 2.51
CA GLY A 142 -0.20 4.44 1.96
C GLY A 142 1.31 4.39 2.24
N LYS A 143 1.90 5.45 2.84
CA LYS A 143 3.28 5.45 3.33
C LYS A 143 3.29 5.48 4.86
N THR A 144 3.96 4.50 5.48
CA THR A 144 4.17 4.44 6.93
C THR A 144 5.63 4.73 7.26
N GLN A 145 5.96 4.90 8.54
CA GLN A 145 7.35 5.02 8.99
C GLN A 145 8.18 3.75 8.68
N SER A 146 7.52 2.60 8.55
CA SER A 146 8.13 1.31 8.21
C SER A 146 8.10 0.99 6.71
N GLY A 147 7.62 1.89 5.85
CA GLY A 147 7.56 1.71 4.40
C GLY A 147 6.17 1.90 3.80
N ALA A 148 5.95 1.40 2.59
CA ALA A 148 4.66 1.46 1.92
C ALA A 148 3.74 0.32 2.35
N VAL A 149 2.42 0.55 2.29
CA VAL A 149 1.41 -0.51 2.36
C VAL A 149 1.17 -1.01 0.94
N TRP A 150 1.54 -2.26 0.70
CA TRP A 150 1.51 -2.86 -0.62
C TRP A 150 0.20 -3.61 -0.88
N LEU A 151 -0.24 -3.62 -2.14
CA LEU A 151 -1.35 -4.46 -2.59
C LEU A 151 -0.91 -5.93 -2.80
N ASP A 152 0.40 -6.17 -2.90
CA ASP A 152 0.98 -7.50 -3.02
C ASP A 152 0.97 -8.21 -1.65
N PRO A 153 0.26 -9.35 -1.51
CA PRO A 153 0.14 -10.06 -0.23
C PRO A 153 1.47 -10.63 0.28
N ASN A 154 2.49 -10.76 -0.59
CA ASN A 154 3.83 -11.20 -0.19
C ASN A 154 4.64 -10.06 0.47
N LYS A 155 4.25 -8.81 0.26
CA LYS A 155 4.92 -7.62 0.83
C LYS A 155 4.16 -7.03 2.01
N THR A 156 2.84 -7.04 1.96
CA THR A 156 1.93 -6.66 3.06
C THR A 156 0.86 -7.73 3.15
N SER A 157 0.85 -8.50 4.24
CA SER A 157 -0.15 -9.55 4.41
C SER A 157 -1.57 -8.97 4.40
N PRO A 158 -2.61 -9.74 4.00
CA PRO A 158 -4.00 -9.30 4.07
C PRO A 158 -4.40 -8.82 5.47
N PHE A 159 -3.84 -9.45 6.51
CA PHE A 159 -4.06 -9.04 7.89
C PHE A 159 -3.43 -7.68 8.21
N ASP A 160 -2.17 -7.46 7.83
CA ASP A 160 -1.50 -6.17 8.05
C ASP A 160 -2.14 -5.06 7.23
N PHE A 161 -2.61 -5.38 6.01
CA PHE A 161 -3.38 -4.47 5.17
C PHE A 161 -4.69 -4.08 5.85
N TYR A 162 -5.45 -5.05 6.38
CA TYR A 162 -6.64 -4.82 7.18
C TYR A 162 -6.35 -3.95 8.41
N GLN A 163 -5.30 -4.27 9.17
CA GLN A 163 -4.92 -3.51 10.36
C GLN A 163 -4.50 -2.08 10.04
N TYR A 164 -3.86 -1.83 8.91
CA TYR A 164 -3.54 -0.48 8.48
C TYR A 164 -4.80 0.38 8.36
N TRP A 165 -5.81 -0.10 7.64
CA TRP A 165 -7.07 0.62 7.45
C TRP A 165 -7.91 0.67 8.73
N ARG A 166 -7.86 -0.36 9.55
CA ARG A 166 -8.52 -0.39 10.87
C ARG A 166 -7.94 0.63 11.85
N ASN A 167 -6.69 1.07 11.64
CA ASN A 167 -5.98 2.03 12.48
C ASN A 167 -5.89 3.45 11.87
N VAL A 168 -6.65 3.74 10.84
CA VAL A 168 -6.77 5.10 10.29
C VAL A 168 -7.31 6.06 11.37
N ALA A 169 -6.87 7.33 11.32
CA ALA A 169 -7.35 8.34 12.26
C ALA A 169 -8.87 8.58 12.11
N ASP A 170 -9.53 8.94 13.21
CA ASP A 170 -10.97 9.21 13.21
C ASP A 170 -11.35 10.31 12.19
N ALA A 171 -10.50 11.33 12.07
CA ALA A 171 -10.69 12.43 11.13
C ALA A 171 -10.58 12.01 9.64
N ASP A 172 -9.99 10.84 9.35
CA ASP A 172 -9.72 10.40 7.99
C ASP A 172 -10.66 9.29 7.50
N VAL A 173 -11.30 8.55 8.42
CA VAL A 173 -12.01 7.31 8.10
C VAL A 173 -13.16 7.51 7.11
N LEU A 174 -14.02 8.50 7.31
CA LEU A 174 -15.18 8.74 6.45
C LEU A 174 -14.77 9.24 5.06
N LYS A 175 -13.73 10.07 5.01
CA LYS A 175 -13.11 10.47 3.74
C LYS A 175 -12.57 9.26 2.97
N CYS A 176 -11.89 8.34 3.66
CA CYS A 176 -11.37 7.13 3.03
C CYS A 176 -12.51 6.22 2.54
N ILE A 177 -13.58 6.04 3.32
CA ILE A 177 -14.76 5.28 2.89
C ILE A 177 -15.33 5.87 1.61
N ARG A 178 -15.57 7.18 1.57
CA ARG A 178 -16.15 7.88 0.42
C ARG A 178 -15.28 7.80 -0.84
N MET A 179 -13.96 7.82 -0.69
CA MET A 179 -13.03 7.83 -1.82
C MET A 179 -12.64 6.45 -2.32
N LEU A 180 -12.64 5.43 -1.46
CA LEU A 180 -11.99 4.14 -1.74
C LEU A 180 -12.94 2.94 -1.74
N THR A 181 -14.19 3.10 -1.32
CA THR A 181 -15.17 2.01 -1.30
C THR A 181 -16.26 2.22 -2.35
N PHE A 182 -16.98 1.16 -2.66
CA PHE A 182 -18.16 1.18 -3.52
C PHE A 182 -19.46 1.08 -2.73
N LEU A 183 -19.45 1.45 -1.45
CA LEU A 183 -20.65 1.51 -0.62
C LEU A 183 -21.65 2.53 -1.19
N PRO A 184 -22.97 2.28 -1.07
CA PRO A 184 -23.98 3.25 -1.46
C PRO A 184 -23.79 4.59 -0.76
N LEU A 185 -23.96 5.69 -1.51
CA LEU A 185 -23.76 7.04 -0.96
C LEU A 185 -24.69 7.33 0.23
N GLU A 186 -25.92 6.84 0.19
CA GLU A 186 -26.90 6.97 1.28
C GLU A 186 -26.38 6.35 2.58
N GLN A 187 -25.70 5.20 2.47
CA GLN A 187 -25.08 4.56 3.64
C GLN A 187 -23.89 5.38 4.17
N ILE A 188 -23.08 5.96 3.27
CA ILE A 188 -21.95 6.81 3.66
C ILE A 188 -22.46 8.10 4.30
N ASP A 189 -23.52 8.70 3.78
CA ASP A 189 -24.13 9.93 4.33
C ASP A 189 -24.72 9.70 5.71
N GLU A 190 -25.21 8.49 6.02
CA GLU A 190 -25.58 8.11 7.37
C GLU A 190 -24.36 7.99 8.30
N MET A 191 -23.25 7.45 7.78
CA MET A 191 -22.00 7.36 8.56
C MET A 191 -21.38 8.73 8.87
N ASP A 192 -21.64 9.76 8.06
CA ASP A 192 -21.16 11.13 8.31
C ASP A 192 -21.72 11.71 9.64
N LYS A 193 -22.79 11.13 10.18
CA LYS A 193 -23.38 11.48 11.48
C LYS A 193 -22.75 10.72 12.66
N TRP A 194 -21.84 9.79 12.37
CA TRP A 194 -21.25 8.94 13.40
C TRP A 194 -20.14 9.65 14.17
N GLU A 195 -20.15 9.48 15.48
CA GLU A 195 -19.19 10.07 16.41
C GLU A 195 -18.68 9.05 17.43
N GLY A 196 -17.55 9.35 18.05
CA GLY A 196 -16.99 8.58 19.15
C GLY A 196 -16.79 7.10 18.80
N SER A 197 -17.44 6.20 19.53
CA SER A 197 -17.30 4.74 19.35
C SER A 197 -17.81 4.24 18.00
N GLN A 198 -18.74 4.93 17.35
CA GLN A 198 -19.27 4.56 16.03
C GLN A 198 -18.20 4.68 14.93
N LEU A 199 -17.24 5.59 15.08
CA LEU A 199 -16.11 5.68 14.15
C LEU A 199 -15.23 4.42 14.17
N ASN A 200 -15.21 3.66 15.27
CA ASN A 200 -14.55 2.36 15.29
C ASN A 200 -15.25 1.33 14.38
N GLN A 201 -16.58 1.40 14.29
CA GLN A 201 -17.35 0.58 13.35
C GLN A 201 -17.08 1.02 11.89
N ALA A 202 -17.03 2.34 11.64
CA ALA A 202 -16.65 2.85 10.31
C ALA A 202 -15.25 2.37 9.87
N LYS A 203 -14.27 2.36 10.79
CA LYS A 203 -12.92 1.81 10.51
C LYS A 203 -12.95 0.32 10.22
N GLU A 204 -13.81 -0.44 10.89
CA GLU A 204 -13.96 -1.86 10.64
C GLU A 204 -14.56 -2.12 9.26
N ILE A 205 -15.59 -1.35 8.87
CA ILE A 205 -16.19 -1.38 7.54
C ILE A 205 -15.14 -1.03 6.47
N LEU A 206 -14.42 0.09 6.65
CA LEU A 206 -13.36 0.50 5.72
C LEU A 206 -12.31 -0.59 5.52
N ALA A 207 -11.82 -1.15 6.63
CA ALA A 207 -10.79 -2.20 6.58
C ALA A 207 -11.31 -3.47 5.89
N TYR A 208 -12.54 -3.86 6.16
CA TYR A 208 -13.17 -5.02 5.52
C TYR A 208 -13.34 -4.80 4.01
N GLU A 209 -13.99 -3.71 3.62
CA GLU A 209 -14.26 -3.38 2.21
C GLU A 209 -12.98 -3.32 1.37
N LEU A 210 -11.95 -2.64 1.86
CA LEU A 210 -10.70 -2.53 1.14
C LEU A 210 -9.92 -3.84 1.10
N THR A 211 -9.97 -4.64 2.17
CA THR A 211 -9.30 -5.94 2.17
C THR A 211 -10.04 -6.92 1.26
N ALA A 212 -11.37 -6.90 1.23
CA ALA A 212 -12.16 -7.70 0.31
C ALA A 212 -11.90 -7.31 -1.14
N LEU A 213 -11.84 -6.01 -1.43
CA LEU A 213 -11.54 -5.50 -2.77
C LEU A 213 -10.15 -5.94 -3.27
N VAL A 214 -9.13 -5.89 -2.40
CA VAL A 214 -7.73 -6.15 -2.79
C VAL A 214 -7.37 -7.62 -2.69
N HIS A 215 -7.81 -8.33 -1.65
CA HIS A 215 -7.36 -9.68 -1.33
C HIS A 215 -8.47 -10.74 -1.42
N GLY A 216 -9.72 -10.31 -1.64
CA GLY A 216 -10.88 -11.18 -1.69
C GLY A 216 -11.59 -11.31 -0.33
N GLU A 217 -12.88 -11.69 -0.39
CA GLU A 217 -13.75 -11.75 0.78
C GLU A 217 -13.28 -12.75 1.86
N GLU A 218 -12.72 -13.90 1.45
CA GLU A 218 -12.25 -14.91 2.41
C GLU A 218 -11.12 -14.37 3.27
N GLU A 219 -10.14 -13.69 2.65
CA GLU A 219 -9.02 -13.09 3.38
C GLU A 219 -9.48 -11.90 4.24
N ALA A 220 -10.47 -11.13 3.77
CA ALA A 220 -11.06 -10.05 4.56
C ALA A 220 -11.78 -10.59 5.82
N LYS A 221 -12.55 -11.67 5.69
CA LYS A 221 -13.21 -12.35 6.83
C LYS A 221 -12.18 -12.88 7.83
N LYS A 222 -11.14 -13.59 7.36
CA LYS A 222 -10.07 -14.09 8.22
C LYS A 222 -9.35 -12.96 8.95
N ALA A 223 -9.05 -11.86 8.26
CA ALA A 223 -8.40 -10.69 8.84
C ALA A 223 -9.29 -10.00 9.88
N GLN A 224 -10.60 -9.87 9.61
CA GLN A 224 -11.57 -9.29 10.55
C GLN A 224 -11.75 -10.15 11.79
N GLU A 225 -11.92 -11.47 11.62
CA GLU A 225 -12.02 -12.42 12.73
C GLU A 225 -10.75 -12.42 13.58
N GLY A 226 -9.57 -12.44 12.94
CA GLY A 226 -8.29 -12.31 13.60
C GLY A 226 -8.18 -11.00 14.40
N ALA A 227 -8.60 -9.87 13.82
CA ALA A 227 -8.60 -8.58 14.49
C ALA A 227 -9.58 -8.55 15.67
N ARG A 228 -10.79 -9.10 15.54
CA ARG A 228 -11.78 -9.19 16.63
C ARG A 228 -11.30 -10.11 17.77
N ALA A 229 -10.69 -11.24 17.42
CA ALA A 229 -10.12 -12.16 18.41
C ALA A 229 -9.01 -11.51 19.25
N LEU A 230 -8.33 -10.46 18.71
CA LEU A 230 -7.36 -9.65 19.45
C LEU A 230 -7.96 -8.87 20.62
N PHE A 231 -9.22 -8.48 20.51
CA PHE A 231 -9.91 -7.68 21.51
C PHE A 231 -10.80 -8.52 22.44
N SER A 232 -11.15 -9.74 21.99
CA SER A 232 -11.88 -10.71 22.78
C SER A 232 -10.89 -11.74 23.30
N ALA A 233 -10.48 -11.63 24.55
CA ALA A 233 -9.61 -12.60 25.19
C ALA A 233 -10.25 -14.00 25.12
N GLY A 234 -9.93 -14.82 24.11
CA GLY A 234 -10.45 -16.18 24.07
C GLY A 234 -10.34 -16.99 22.76
N ASN A 235 -10.03 -16.43 21.61
CA ASN A 235 -10.02 -17.27 20.40
C ASN A 235 -8.82 -16.97 19.48
N ALA A 236 -7.79 -17.79 19.63
CA ALA A 236 -6.49 -17.62 19.02
C ALA A 236 -6.28 -18.41 17.71
N ALA A 237 -7.35 -18.96 17.14
CA ALA A 237 -7.25 -19.91 16.02
C ALA A 237 -6.83 -19.28 14.66
N ASN A 238 -7.07 -17.98 14.45
CA ASN A 238 -6.80 -17.30 13.18
C ASN A 238 -5.72 -16.22 13.27
N MET A 239 -4.74 -16.41 14.14
CA MET A 239 -3.61 -15.48 14.30
C MET A 239 -2.49 -15.78 13.31
N PRO A 240 -1.84 -14.75 12.67
CA PRO A 240 -0.61 -14.97 11.91
C PRO A 240 0.44 -15.71 12.75
N SER A 241 1.12 -16.71 12.16
CA SER A 241 2.02 -17.59 12.90
C SER A 241 3.41 -17.70 12.30
N THR A 242 4.42 -17.82 13.15
CA THR A 242 5.79 -18.18 12.79
C THR A 242 6.14 -19.53 13.44
N THR A 243 6.80 -20.41 12.68
CA THR A 243 7.27 -21.71 13.19
C THR A 243 8.65 -21.58 13.81
N LEU A 244 8.84 -22.07 15.04
CA LEU A 244 10.16 -22.26 15.64
C LEU A 244 10.62 -23.69 15.38
N ALA A 245 11.83 -23.85 14.87
CA ALA A 245 12.50 -25.13 14.73
C ALA A 245 13.18 -25.54 16.05
N ALA A 246 13.48 -26.82 16.19
CA ALA A 246 14.18 -27.32 17.40
C ALA A 246 15.55 -26.64 17.60
N GLU A 247 16.21 -26.25 16.53
CA GLU A 247 17.49 -25.53 16.50
C GLU A 247 17.42 -24.08 17.03
N ASP A 248 16.22 -23.51 17.15
CA ASP A 248 16.03 -22.16 17.71
C ASP A 248 16.13 -22.15 19.25
N PHE A 249 16.08 -23.33 19.87
CA PHE A 249 16.16 -23.49 21.30
C PHE A 249 17.57 -23.92 21.70
N GLN A 250 18.20 -23.14 22.55
CA GLN A 250 19.44 -23.51 23.25
C GLN A 250 19.08 -23.95 24.67
N ASP A 251 19.52 -25.17 25.06
CA ASP A 251 19.19 -25.75 26.35
C ASP A 251 17.70 -25.76 26.71
N GLY A 252 16.84 -25.97 25.70
CA GLY A 252 15.38 -26.01 25.87
C GLY A 252 14.69 -24.68 26.02
N ALA A 253 15.37 -23.55 25.78
CA ALA A 253 14.81 -22.22 25.83
C ALA A 253 15.28 -21.35 24.67
N ILE A 254 14.50 -20.33 24.32
CA ILE A 254 14.86 -19.28 23.34
C ILE A 254 14.86 -17.92 24.03
N ASP A 255 15.91 -17.11 23.83
CA ASP A 255 15.90 -15.73 24.36
C ASP A 255 14.85 -14.88 23.66
N LEU A 256 14.16 -14.03 24.44
CA LEU A 256 13.04 -13.23 23.95
C LEU A 256 13.43 -12.31 22.80
N ILE A 257 14.67 -11.82 22.73
CA ILE A 257 15.16 -10.97 21.65
C ILE A 257 15.23 -11.77 20.34
N SER A 258 15.77 -12.98 20.38
CA SER A 258 15.81 -13.88 19.22
C SER A 258 14.41 -14.28 18.78
N LEU A 259 13.53 -14.56 19.71
CA LEU A 259 12.12 -14.81 19.43
C LEU A 259 11.46 -13.64 18.73
N LEU A 260 11.65 -12.40 19.21
CA LEU A 260 11.12 -11.18 18.57
C LEU A 260 11.66 -10.97 17.15
N CYS A 261 12.93 -11.26 16.90
CA CYS A 261 13.55 -11.16 15.58
C CYS A 261 12.98 -12.19 14.62
N LYS A 262 12.94 -13.46 15.03
CA LYS A 262 12.42 -14.56 14.22
C LYS A 262 10.94 -14.37 13.90
N ALA A 263 10.27 -13.80 14.81
CA ALA A 263 8.89 -13.39 14.75
C ALA A 263 8.60 -12.20 13.83
N GLY A 264 9.61 -11.53 13.31
CA GLY A 264 9.42 -10.31 12.54
C GLY A 264 8.83 -9.13 13.34
N LEU A 265 8.76 -9.25 14.66
CA LEU A 265 8.28 -8.18 15.54
C LEU A 265 9.30 -7.05 15.67
N VAL A 266 10.58 -7.34 15.45
CA VAL A 266 11.67 -6.39 15.40
C VAL A 266 12.59 -6.72 14.23
N THR A 267 13.28 -5.71 13.69
CA THR A 267 14.19 -5.87 12.56
C THR A 267 15.63 -6.18 12.98
N SER A 268 15.96 -6.00 14.27
CA SER A 268 17.29 -6.26 14.81
C SER A 268 17.26 -6.56 16.30
N ARG A 269 18.30 -7.26 16.77
CA ARG A 269 18.50 -7.53 18.21
C ARG A 269 18.56 -6.25 19.06
N SER A 270 19.17 -5.18 18.53
CA SER A 270 19.23 -3.88 19.20
C SER A 270 17.87 -3.23 19.37
N GLU A 271 17.00 -3.38 18.38
CA GLU A 271 15.61 -2.91 18.44
C GLU A 271 14.80 -3.73 19.45
N GLY A 272 14.99 -5.06 19.45
CA GLY A 272 14.36 -5.96 20.42
C GLY A 272 14.72 -5.60 21.86
N ARG A 273 16.01 -5.38 22.15
CA ARG A 273 16.48 -4.96 23.46
C ARG A 273 15.79 -3.68 23.92
N ARG A 274 15.81 -2.63 23.10
CA ARG A 274 15.15 -1.34 23.42
C ARG A 274 13.65 -1.52 23.66
N ALA A 275 12.99 -2.34 22.86
CA ALA A 275 11.56 -2.58 23.02
C ALA A 275 11.23 -3.25 24.38
N ILE A 276 12.06 -4.20 24.84
CA ILE A 276 11.90 -4.84 26.15
C ILE A 276 12.18 -3.84 27.27
N GLU A 277 13.32 -3.12 27.24
CA GLU A 277 13.71 -2.13 28.26
C GLU A 277 12.65 -1.03 28.43
N GLN A 278 12.04 -0.59 27.33
CA GLN A 278 10.94 0.38 27.35
C GLN A 278 9.60 -0.20 27.82
N GLY A 279 9.57 -1.49 28.14
CA GLY A 279 8.36 -2.20 28.56
C GLY A 279 7.30 -2.26 27.47
N GLY A 280 7.73 -2.25 26.21
CA GLY A 280 6.88 -2.38 25.02
C GLY A 280 6.61 -3.83 24.62
N VAL A 281 7.09 -4.83 25.35
CA VAL A 281 6.93 -6.25 25.05
C VAL A 281 6.15 -6.94 26.16
N SER A 282 5.21 -7.81 25.78
CA SER A 282 4.53 -8.73 26.69
C SER A 282 4.47 -10.14 26.12
N VAL A 283 4.48 -11.14 27.01
CA VAL A 283 4.36 -12.56 26.71
C VAL A 283 3.12 -13.07 27.45
N ASP A 284 2.17 -13.65 26.74
CA ASP A 284 0.85 -14.10 27.26
C ASP A 284 0.13 -13.06 28.15
N GLY A 285 0.28 -11.79 27.78
CA GLY A 285 -0.32 -10.67 28.49
C GLY A 285 0.55 -10.09 29.61
N GLU A 286 1.56 -10.80 30.08
CA GLU A 286 2.53 -10.31 31.07
C GLU A 286 3.57 -9.40 30.42
N LYS A 287 3.75 -8.20 30.99
CA LYS A 287 4.74 -7.23 30.51
C LYS A 287 6.15 -7.66 30.92
N ILE A 288 7.02 -7.85 29.93
CA ILE A 288 8.42 -8.25 30.18
C ILE A 288 9.33 -7.03 30.01
N THR A 289 10.16 -6.78 31.00
CA THR A 289 11.17 -5.72 31.01
C THR A 289 12.60 -6.25 31.18
N ASP A 290 12.73 -7.55 31.49
CA ASP A 290 14.03 -8.19 31.60
C ASP A 290 14.53 -8.63 30.21
N ILE A 291 15.65 -8.05 29.78
CA ILE A 291 16.32 -8.39 28.50
C ILE A 291 16.89 -9.81 28.46
N ARG A 292 17.03 -10.46 29.62
CA ARG A 292 17.52 -11.84 29.77
C ARG A 292 16.38 -12.86 29.85
N TYR A 293 15.15 -12.43 29.67
CA TYR A 293 14.00 -13.32 29.71
C TYR A 293 14.10 -14.37 28.61
N ASN A 294 13.96 -15.62 29.01
CA ASN A 294 13.98 -16.78 28.13
C ASN A 294 12.60 -17.45 28.16
N VAL A 295 12.10 -17.79 26.99
CA VAL A 295 10.88 -18.59 26.80
C VAL A 295 11.31 -20.06 26.75
N LYS A 296 10.83 -20.85 27.68
CA LYS A 296 11.10 -22.29 27.68
C LYS A 296 10.18 -23.01 26.70
N LYS A 297 10.68 -24.08 26.11
CA LYS A 297 9.91 -24.93 25.21
C LYS A 297 8.62 -25.47 25.85
N GLU A 298 8.67 -25.74 27.14
CA GLU A 298 7.53 -26.23 27.95
C GLU A 298 6.47 -25.16 28.21
N ASP A 299 6.81 -23.86 28.16
CA ASP A 299 5.86 -22.74 28.31
C ASP A 299 4.99 -22.57 27.09
N ILE A 300 5.37 -23.16 25.95
CA ILE A 300 4.63 -23.09 24.71
C ILE A 300 3.55 -24.18 24.70
N THR A 301 2.31 -23.79 24.95
CA THR A 301 1.15 -24.70 25.00
C THR A 301 0.72 -25.19 23.61
N GLU A 302 -0.20 -26.15 23.53
CA GLU A 302 -0.82 -26.59 22.26
C GLU A 302 -1.60 -25.45 21.59
N GLU A 303 -2.06 -24.49 22.37
CA GLU A 303 -2.68 -23.27 21.85
C GLU A 303 -1.65 -22.23 21.40
N GLY A 304 -0.39 -22.34 21.82
CA GLY A 304 0.73 -21.48 21.49
C GLY A 304 1.01 -20.40 22.52
N LEU A 305 2.12 -19.67 22.33
CA LEU A 305 2.56 -18.55 23.17
C LEU A 305 2.29 -17.22 22.44
N ILE A 306 1.69 -16.24 23.10
CA ILE A 306 1.40 -14.93 22.51
C ILE A 306 2.48 -13.93 22.91
N VAL A 307 3.25 -13.42 21.95
CA VAL A 307 4.22 -12.35 22.17
C VAL A 307 3.72 -11.06 21.52
N LYS A 308 3.68 -9.96 22.28
CA LYS A 308 3.17 -8.67 21.85
C LYS A 308 4.26 -7.60 21.90
N ARG A 309 4.32 -6.74 20.86
CA ARG A 309 5.15 -5.53 20.85
C ARG A 309 4.29 -4.27 20.68
N GLY A 310 4.27 -3.42 21.69
CA GLY A 310 3.46 -2.20 21.72
C GLY A 310 1.96 -2.49 21.68
N LYS A 311 1.17 -1.49 21.30
CA LYS A 311 -0.30 -1.63 21.20
C LYS A 311 -0.76 -2.28 19.88
N LYS A 312 0.12 -2.52 18.91
CA LYS A 312 -0.24 -2.81 17.52
C LYS A 312 0.39 -4.07 16.91
N LYS A 313 1.34 -4.75 17.56
CA LYS A 313 2.01 -5.95 17.04
C LYS A 313 1.97 -7.08 18.06
N PHE A 314 1.46 -8.25 17.66
CA PHE A 314 1.25 -9.42 18.53
C PHE A 314 1.70 -10.70 17.83
N MET A 315 2.05 -11.75 18.62
CA MET A 315 2.44 -13.07 18.14
C MET A 315 1.95 -14.20 19.04
N LYS A 316 1.53 -15.32 18.46
CA LYS A 316 1.16 -16.56 19.16
C LYS A 316 2.07 -17.71 18.72
N SER A 317 2.50 -18.57 19.64
CA SER A 317 3.28 -19.76 19.34
C SER A 317 2.52 -21.05 19.71
N ALA A 318 2.51 -22.05 18.82
CA ALA A 318 1.87 -23.34 19.06
C ALA A 318 2.86 -24.50 18.91
N TYR A 319 2.73 -25.53 19.78
CA TYR A 319 3.50 -26.75 19.75
C TYR A 319 2.62 -27.94 19.39
N LYS A 320 2.93 -28.69 18.34
CA LYS A 320 2.24 -29.94 17.99
C LYS A 320 2.96 -31.16 18.59
N LYS A 321 2.32 -31.80 19.55
CA LYS A 321 2.77 -33.10 20.04
C LYS A 321 2.41 -34.21 19.04
N GLY A 322 3.41 -34.87 18.47
CA GLY A 322 3.18 -36.15 17.82
C GLY A 322 3.59 -36.34 16.38
N VAL A 323 4.68 -35.69 15.91
CA VAL A 323 5.47 -36.19 14.76
C VAL A 323 6.93 -35.84 15.07
N THR A 324 7.82 -36.80 14.82
CA THR A 324 9.26 -36.69 15.04
C THR A 324 9.82 -35.33 14.68
N CYS A 325 10.28 -34.66 15.71
CA CYS A 325 11.41 -33.76 15.77
C CYS A 325 11.69 -32.85 14.56
N THR A 326 10.82 -31.85 14.20
CA THR A 326 11.35 -30.76 13.40
C THR A 326 10.60 -29.43 13.50
N ASP A 327 9.27 -29.35 13.72
CA ASP A 327 8.60 -28.07 13.49
C ASP A 327 7.72 -27.59 14.65
N ILE A 328 8.08 -26.44 15.21
CA ILE A 328 7.28 -25.66 16.15
C ILE A 328 6.71 -24.45 15.39
N THR A 329 5.39 -24.27 15.38
CA THR A 329 4.73 -23.18 14.65
C THR A 329 4.41 -22.00 15.57
N ILE A 330 4.82 -20.78 15.20
CA ILE A 330 4.51 -19.53 15.88
C ILE A 330 3.56 -18.71 15.04
N VAL A 331 2.51 -18.16 15.64
CA VAL A 331 1.44 -17.38 14.96
C VAL A 331 1.61 -15.88 15.17
N LEU A 332 1.77 -15.09 14.10
CA LEU A 332 1.90 -13.62 14.10
C LEU A 332 0.54 -12.94 14.14
N LYS A 333 0.45 -11.88 14.93
CA LYS A 333 -0.66 -10.94 14.94
C LYS A 333 -0.22 -9.53 14.63
#